data_9e391597c2846457cd7b07ff8c2086c6
#
_entry.id   9e391597c2846457cd7b07ff8c2086c6
#
_cell.length_a   1.000
_cell.length_b   1.000
_cell.length_c   1.000
_cell.angle_alpha   90.00
_cell.angle_beta   90.00
_cell.angle_gamma   90.00
#
_symmetry.space_group_name_H-M   'P 1'
#
loop_
_entity.id
_entity.type
_entity.pdbx_description
1 polymer ?
#
loop_
_entity_poly.entity_id
_entity_poly.type
_entity_poly.pdbx_seq_one_letter_code
_entity_poly.pdbx_strand_id
1 'polypeptide(L)'
;MLVAASPAFAADDFIEGVYLQSEELCAPARKTMLQTLIDAGNVVLSAHGLESVEYNCEFVQISKATASPSWAVTAICQEPGYIFPDVLSVTQMNATQIDLVSVRPVDSESEASGNSGSYYRCEGIALP
;
A
#
# COMPACT_ATOMS: atom_id res chain seq x y z
N MET A 1 -21.53 -26.39 13.85
CA MET A 1 -21.25 -25.96 13.70
C MET A 1 -20.72 -25.17 13.31
N LEU A 2 -20.33 -24.84 12.92
CA LEU A 2 -19.85 -24.25 12.57
C LEU A 2 -19.45 -23.39 12.19
N VAL A 3 -19.04 -22.98 11.85
CA VAL A 3 -18.67 -22.27 11.67
C VAL A 3 -18.28 -21.52 11.11
N ALA A 4 -18.01 -21.19 10.81
CA ALA A 4 -17.67 -20.67 10.32
C ALA A 4 -17.24 -19.73 9.91
N ALA A 5 -16.89 -19.41 9.38
CA ALA A 5 -16.60 -18.67 8.95
C ALA A 5 -16.00 -17.80 8.68
N SER A 6 -15.63 -17.34 8.55
CA SER A 6 -15.11 -16.54 8.49
C SER A 6 -14.29 -15.99 7.76
N PRO A 7 -14.19 -16.05 7.05
CA PRO A 7 -13.43 -15.70 6.17
C PRO A 7 -12.96 -14.49 6.06
N ALA A 8 -13.52 -13.84 5.99
CA ALA A 8 -13.16 -12.65 5.72
C ALA A 8 -12.11 -12.20 6.50
N PHE A 9 -11.71 -12.91 7.09
CA PHE A 9 -10.96 -12.43 7.91
C PHE A 9 -9.71 -12.21 7.57
N ALA A 10 -9.24 -12.58 6.57
CA ALA A 10 -7.94 -12.22 6.11
C ALA A 10 -7.78 -10.74 6.09
N ALA A 11 -8.82 -10.05 5.83
CA ALA A 11 -8.72 -8.61 5.79
C ALA A 11 -8.43 -8.01 7.16
N ASP A 12 -8.82 -8.72 8.20
CA ASP A 12 -8.62 -8.20 9.52
C ASP A 12 -7.17 -8.26 9.96
N ASP A 13 -6.38 -9.09 9.30
CA ASP A 13 -4.98 -9.20 9.62
C ASP A 13 -4.11 -8.39 8.69
N PHE A 14 -4.72 -7.65 7.80
CA PHE A 14 -3.95 -6.88 6.82
C PHE A 14 -3.31 -5.68 7.53
N ILE A 15 -2.52 -4.94 6.77
CA ILE A 15 -1.78 -3.83 7.33
C ILE A 15 -2.69 -2.79 7.95
N GLU A 16 -2.19 -2.09 8.95
CA GLU A 16 -2.91 -1.03 9.61
C GLU A 16 -2.04 0.20 9.66
N GLY A 17 -2.66 1.36 9.54
CA GLY A 17 -1.96 2.62 9.70
C GLY A 17 -1.40 3.15 8.40
N VAL A 18 -0.48 4.07 8.55
CA VAL A 18 0.08 4.82 7.43
C VAL A 18 1.53 4.41 7.24
N TYR A 19 1.88 4.09 6.00
CA TYR A 19 3.23 3.73 5.64
C TYR A 19 3.73 4.70 4.57
N LEU A 20 4.96 5.15 4.70
CA LEU A 20 5.56 6.10 3.76
C LEU A 20 6.83 5.49 3.19
N GLN A 21 7.33 6.10 2.12
CA GLN A 21 8.44 5.53 1.36
C GLN A 21 9.79 5.65 2.06
N SER A 22 9.87 6.42 3.13
CA SER A 22 11.05 6.44 3.98
C SER A 22 10.66 6.85 5.38
N GLU A 23 11.46 6.44 6.36
CA GLU A 23 11.19 6.80 7.74
C GLU A 23 11.34 8.29 7.98
N GLU A 24 12.14 8.94 7.16
CA GLU A 24 12.38 10.37 7.33
C GLU A 24 11.16 11.20 7.02
N LEU A 25 10.23 10.64 6.28
CA LEU A 25 9.00 11.36 5.96
C LEU A 25 8.01 11.39 7.13
N CYS A 26 8.23 10.56 8.13
CA CYS A 26 7.29 10.49 9.25
C CYS A 26 7.22 11.78 10.04
N ALA A 27 8.36 12.43 10.26
CA ALA A 27 8.36 13.66 11.05
C ALA A 27 7.60 14.81 10.35
N PRO A 28 7.88 15.10 9.08
CA PRO A 28 7.08 16.14 8.42
C PRO A 28 5.61 15.77 8.29
N ALA A 29 5.29 14.48 8.16
CA ALA A 29 3.91 14.06 8.08
C ALA A 29 3.16 14.32 9.38
N ARG A 30 3.85 14.23 10.52
CA ARG A 30 3.22 14.55 11.78
C ARG A 30 3.08 16.03 12.02
N LYS A 31 4.01 16.81 11.49
CA LYS A 31 3.96 18.25 11.70
C LYS A 31 2.96 18.94 10.82
N THR A 32 2.78 18.44 9.61
CA THR A 32 1.81 19.03 8.70
C THR A 32 0.65 18.07 8.59
N MET A 33 0.05 18.00 7.44
CA MET A 33 -1.00 17.03 7.19
C MET A 33 -0.49 16.04 6.19
N LEU A 34 -0.96 14.82 6.29
CA LEU A 34 -0.59 13.79 5.33
C LEU A 34 -0.89 14.25 3.90
N GLN A 35 -1.97 15.01 3.73
CA GLN A 35 -2.33 15.52 2.42
C GLN A 35 -1.21 16.37 1.83
N THR A 36 -0.46 17.09 2.65
CA THR A 36 0.64 17.90 2.17
C THR A 36 1.72 17.04 1.52
N LEU A 37 1.99 15.88 2.09
CA LEU A 37 2.97 14.96 1.50
C LEU A 37 2.44 14.36 0.20
N ILE A 38 1.16 14.05 0.16
CA ILE A 38 0.54 13.51 -1.05
C ILE A 38 0.64 14.55 -2.16
N ASP A 39 0.31 15.80 -1.85
CA ASP A 39 0.34 16.86 -2.84
C ASP A 39 1.76 17.13 -3.34
N ALA A 40 2.75 16.82 -2.53
CA ALA A 40 4.13 16.98 -2.93
C ALA A 40 4.66 15.81 -3.75
N GLY A 41 3.84 14.81 -4.01
CA GLY A 41 4.23 13.69 -4.86
C GLY A 41 4.67 12.45 -4.13
N ASN A 42 4.57 12.44 -2.80
CA ASN A 42 4.90 11.23 -2.05
C ASN A 42 3.77 10.23 -2.13
N VAL A 43 4.12 8.94 -2.04
CA VAL A 43 3.13 7.88 -2.08
C VAL A 43 2.87 7.39 -0.67
N VAL A 44 1.60 7.26 -0.34
CA VAL A 44 1.16 6.78 0.97
C VAL A 44 0.54 5.40 0.79
N LEU A 45 0.96 4.45 1.60
CA LEU A 45 0.39 3.11 1.63
C LEU A 45 -0.48 2.96 2.88
N SER A 46 -1.67 2.42 2.71
CA SER A 46 -2.54 2.07 3.81
C SER A 46 -3.31 0.80 3.43
N ALA A 47 -4.20 0.38 4.31
CA ALA A 47 -5.03 -0.79 4.00
C ALA A 47 -5.94 -0.56 2.81
N HIS A 48 -6.19 0.69 2.44
CA HIS A 48 -7.05 1.00 1.31
C HIS A 48 -6.30 0.95 -0.01
N GLY A 49 -5.00 1.15 0.01
CA GLY A 49 -4.22 1.13 -1.21
C GLY A 49 -3.08 2.12 -1.19
N LEU A 50 -2.70 2.56 -2.36
CA LEU A 50 -1.65 3.54 -2.55
C LEU A 50 -2.27 4.85 -2.99
N GLU A 51 -1.76 5.96 -2.46
CA GLU A 51 -2.29 7.25 -2.83
C GLU A 51 -1.17 8.26 -3.02
N SER A 52 -1.24 8.99 -4.12
CA SER A 52 -0.32 10.08 -4.39
C SER A 52 -1.07 11.13 -5.20
N VAL A 53 -0.39 12.22 -5.55
CA VAL A 53 -1.03 13.23 -6.38
C VAL A 53 -1.23 12.63 -7.77
N GLU A 54 -2.45 12.71 -8.27
CA GLU A 54 -2.79 12.23 -9.62
C GLU A 54 -2.52 10.74 -9.84
N TYR A 55 -2.35 9.95 -8.80
CA TYR A 55 -2.13 8.52 -8.93
C TYR A 55 -2.64 7.83 -7.69
N ASN A 56 -3.42 6.77 -7.86
CA ASN A 56 -3.83 5.97 -6.72
C ASN A 56 -4.11 4.54 -7.16
N CYS A 57 -4.02 3.62 -6.23
CA CYS A 57 -4.39 2.23 -6.43
C CYS A 57 -5.32 1.84 -5.29
N GLU A 58 -6.48 1.35 -5.64
CA GLU A 58 -7.43 0.86 -4.65
C GLU A 58 -7.25 -0.64 -4.53
N PHE A 59 -7.05 -1.15 -3.32
CA PHE A 59 -6.96 -2.59 -3.10
C PHE A 59 -8.37 -3.16 -3.08
N VAL A 60 -8.67 -3.99 -4.07
CA VAL A 60 -10.03 -4.52 -4.21
C VAL A 60 -10.15 -5.97 -3.80
N GLN A 61 -9.03 -6.68 -3.64
CA GLN A 61 -9.07 -8.05 -3.17
C GLN A 61 -7.77 -8.36 -2.45
N ILE A 62 -7.85 -8.96 -1.29
CA ILE A 62 -6.70 -9.24 -0.44
C ILE A 62 -6.79 -10.69 0.01
N SER A 63 -5.73 -11.47 -0.24
CA SER A 63 -5.69 -12.86 0.15
C SER A 63 -4.41 -13.13 0.94
N LYS A 64 -4.55 -13.72 2.12
CA LYS A 64 -3.41 -13.98 2.99
C LYS A 64 -2.72 -15.28 2.60
N ALA A 65 -1.40 -15.23 2.52
CA ALA A 65 -0.61 -16.44 2.33
C ALA A 65 -0.58 -17.23 3.64
N THR A 66 -0.46 -18.54 3.56
CA THR A 66 -0.44 -19.36 4.76
C THR A 66 0.97 -19.63 5.25
N ALA A 67 1.96 -19.55 4.38
CA ALA A 67 3.31 -19.92 4.72
C ALA A 67 4.27 -18.74 4.91
N SER A 68 3.78 -17.52 4.77
CA SER A 68 4.63 -16.35 4.90
C SER A 68 3.80 -15.17 5.39
N PRO A 69 4.45 -14.13 5.91
CA PRO A 69 3.73 -12.93 6.35
C PRO A 69 3.43 -12.04 5.15
N SER A 70 2.72 -12.61 4.18
CA SER A 70 2.47 -11.93 2.92
C SER A 70 1.03 -12.05 2.49
N TRP A 71 0.62 -11.14 1.65
CA TRP A 71 -0.70 -11.13 1.06
C TRP A 71 -0.56 -10.94 -0.44
N ALA A 72 -1.46 -11.57 -1.21
CA ALA A 72 -1.61 -11.27 -2.62
C ALA A 72 -2.74 -10.27 -2.73
N VAL A 73 -2.50 -9.17 -3.40
CA VAL A 73 -3.45 -8.07 -3.46
C VAL A 73 -3.72 -7.71 -4.90
N THR A 74 -5.00 -7.65 -5.26
CA THR A 74 -5.39 -7.13 -6.56
C THR A 74 -5.78 -5.67 -6.37
N ALA A 75 -5.26 -4.81 -7.21
CA ALA A 75 -5.51 -3.39 -7.12
C ALA A 75 -6.00 -2.85 -8.45
N ILE A 76 -6.79 -1.79 -8.38
CA ILE A 76 -7.16 -1.02 -9.56
C ILE A 76 -6.48 0.33 -9.40
N CYS A 77 -5.59 0.63 -10.32
CA CYS A 77 -4.79 1.84 -10.27
C CYS A 77 -5.28 2.82 -11.32
N GLN A 78 -5.17 4.09 -11.01
CA GLN A 78 -5.59 5.10 -11.97
C GLN A 78 -4.72 6.33 -11.92
N GLU A 79 -4.54 6.91 -13.08
CA GLU A 79 -3.89 8.18 -13.26
C GLU A 79 -4.71 8.94 -14.29
N PRO A 80 -4.48 10.21 -14.50
CA PRO A 80 -5.34 10.98 -15.41
C PRO A 80 -5.48 10.29 -16.76
N GLY A 81 -6.72 9.93 -17.08
CA GLY A 81 -7.04 9.34 -18.37
C GLY A 81 -6.70 7.86 -18.53
N TYR A 82 -6.30 7.18 -17.45
CA TYR A 82 -5.88 5.81 -17.61
C TYR A 82 -6.17 5.00 -16.35
N ILE A 83 -6.82 3.85 -16.50
CA ILE A 83 -7.13 2.95 -15.38
C ILE A 83 -6.61 1.58 -15.75
N PHE A 84 -5.91 0.93 -14.81
CA PHE A 84 -5.33 -0.36 -15.09
C PHE A 84 -5.27 -1.22 -13.81
N PRO A 85 -5.28 -2.55 -13.97
CA PRO A 85 -5.15 -3.44 -12.81
C PRO A 85 -3.70 -3.70 -12.49
N ASP A 86 -3.43 -4.03 -11.24
CA ASP A 86 -2.12 -4.50 -10.84
C ASP A 86 -2.30 -5.59 -9.80
N VAL A 87 -1.33 -6.47 -9.69
CA VAL A 87 -1.33 -7.50 -8.66
C VAL A 87 -0.03 -7.35 -7.89
N LEU A 88 -0.14 -7.30 -6.59
CA LEU A 88 1.00 -7.05 -5.73
C LEU A 88 1.16 -8.16 -4.72
N SER A 89 2.40 -8.46 -4.36
CA SER A 89 2.62 -9.13 -3.11
C SER A 89 2.95 -8.06 -2.08
N VAL A 90 2.38 -8.20 -0.89
CA VAL A 90 2.59 -7.28 0.22
C VAL A 90 3.18 -8.12 1.33
N THR A 91 4.41 -7.86 1.72
CA THR A 91 5.10 -8.68 2.71
C THR A 91 5.52 -7.84 3.90
N GLN A 92 5.16 -8.33 5.10
CA GLN A 92 5.57 -7.66 6.33
C GLN A 92 6.99 -8.12 6.64
N MET A 93 7.95 -7.26 6.40
CA MET A 93 9.36 -7.63 6.57
C MET A 93 9.76 -7.62 8.04
N ASN A 94 9.24 -6.66 8.79
CA ASN A 94 9.45 -6.57 10.23
C ASN A 94 8.34 -5.68 10.80
N ALA A 95 8.44 -5.29 12.04
CA ALA A 95 7.35 -4.56 12.71
C ALA A 95 7.01 -3.24 12.03
N THR A 96 7.95 -2.65 11.30
CA THR A 96 7.74 -1.32 10.74
C THR A 96 7.91 -1.25 9.22
N GLN A 97 8.28 -2.35 8.57
CA GLN A 97 8.56 -2.28 7.14
C GLN A 97 7.73 -3.28 6.35
N ILE A 98 7.17 -2.80 5.27
CA ILE A 98 6.43 -3.61 4.32
C ILE A 98 7.06 -3.44 2.95
N ASP A 99 7.25 -4.55 2.24
CA ASP A 99 7.71 -4.50 0.86
C ASP A 99 6.58 -4.88 -0.07
N LEU A 100 6.44 -4.12 -1.13
CA LEU A 100 5.48 -4.40 -2.19
C LEU A 100 6.24 -4.83 -3.43
N VAL A 101 5.74 -5.87 -4.08
CA VAL A 101 6.29 -6.30 -5.37
C VAL A 101 5.15 -6.42 -6.36
N SER A 102 5.21 -5.64 -7.42
CA SER A 102 4.19 -5.60 -8.45
C SER A 102 4.53 -6.58 -9.56
N VAL A 103 3.50 -7.19 -10.14
CA VAL A 103 3.73 -8.08 -11.29
C VAL A 103 4.03 -7.29 -12.55
N ARG A 104 3.79 -5.98 -12.55
CA ARG A 104 4.06 -5.18 -13.73
C ARG A 104 5.57 -5.02 -13.87
N PRO A 105 6.10 -5.22 -15.06
CA PRO A 105 7.55 -5.11 -15.22
C PRO A 105 8.00 -3.67 -14.98
N VAL A 106 9.19 -3.55 -14.45
CA VAL A 106 9.81 -2.24 -14.30
C VAL A 106 10.23 -1.80 -15.69
N ASP A 107 9.77 -0.61 -16.08
CA ASP A 107 10.08 -0.06 -17.36
C ASP A 107 10.97 1.15 -17.11
N SER A 108 12.20 1.08 -17.54
CA SER A 108 13.14 2.14 -17.25
C SER A 108 12.77 3.44 -17.94
N GLU A 109 11.90 3.38 -18.91
CA GLU A 109 11.46 4.59 -19.57
C GLU A 109 10.18 5.15 -18.99
N SER A 110 9.60 4.47 -18.01
CA SER A 110 8.34 4.88 -17.44
C SER A 110 8.50 5.03 -15.95
N GLU A 111 8.04 6.15 -15.45
CA GLU A 111 8.07 6.34 -14.03
C GLU A 111 7.09 5.44 -13.37
N ALA A 112 6.19 4.88 -14.13
CA ALA A 112 5.19 4.04 -13.55
C ALA A 112 5.70 2.63 -13.43
N SER A 113 6.94 2.47 -13.08
CA SER A 113 7.51 1.17 -12.94
C SER A 113 6.83 0.42 -11.86
N GLY A 114 5.75 0.85 -11.53
CA GLY A 114 5.00 0.05 -10.73
C GLY A 114 4.96 0.45 -9.32
N ASN A 115 4.30 -0.39 -8.61
CA ASN A 115 4.01 -0.11 -7.23
C ASN A 115 4.98 -0.82 -6.32
N SER A 116 6.07 -1.34 -6.88
CA SER A 116 7.08 -2.04 -6.08
C SER A 116 7.87 -1.08 -5.23
N GLY A 117 8.22 -1.47 -4.03
CA GLY A 117 9.04 -0.64 -3.17
C GLY A 117 8.87 -1.01 -1.72
N SER A 118 9.65 -0.38 -0.88
CA SER A 118 9.60 -0.57 0.55
C SER A 118 8.89 0.61 1.19
N TYR A 119 8.08 0.31 2.21
CA TYR A 119 7.31 1.33 2.90
C TYR A 119 7.49 1.15 4.40
N TYR A 120 7.48 2.25 5.14
CA TYR A 120 7.80 2.27 6.55
C TYR A 120 6.67 2.89 7.34
N ARG A 121 6.30 2.25 8.43
CA ARG A 121 5.16 2.67 9.23
C ARG A 121 5.46 3.96 9.98
N CYS A 122 4.52 4.88 9.94
CA CYS A 122 4.60 6.12 10.70
C CYS A 122 3.45 6.13 11.70
N GLU A 123 3.78 6.06 12.99
CA GLU A 123 2.73 6.03 13.99
C GLU A 123 2.21 7.42 14.27
N GLY A 124 0.98 7.47 14.72
CA GLY A 124 0.38 8.73 15.11
C GLY A 124 -0.12 9.59 13.98
N ILE A 125 -0.25 9.01 12.78
CA ILE A 125 -0.73 9.75 11.63
C ILE A 125 -2.06 9.16 11.19
N ALA A 126 -3.06 10.01 11.02
CA ALA A 126 -4.36 9.58 10.56
C ALA A 126 -4.46 9.77 9.06
N LEU A 127 -5.27 8.92 8.41
CA LEU A 127 -5.56 9.09 7.01
C LEU A 127 -6.44 10.30 6.81
N PRO A 128 -6.30 11.00 5.69
CA PRO A 128 -7.12 12.19 5.43
C PRO A 128 -8.58 11.84 5.22
#